data_d4f1de4b3ecaff4fbd381eeab701f8f0
#
_entry.id   d4f1de4b3ecaff4fbd381eeab701f8f0
#
_cell.length_a   1.000
_cell.length_b   1.000
_cell.length_c   1.000
_cell.angle_alpha   90.00
_cell.angle_beta   90.00
_cell.angle_gamma   90.00
#
_symmetry.space_group_name_H-M   'P 1'
#
loop_
_entity.id
_entity.type
_entity.pdbx_description
1 polymer ?
#
loop_
_entity_poly.entity_id
_entity_poly.type
_entity_poly.pdbx_seq_one_letter_code
_entity_poly.pdbx_strand_id
1 'polypeptide(L)'
;ARNLYTEQTVAELTAMLAHPKVIATGETGLDYYWTKNEGNALDWQRARFRTHIAAAKQTRKPLIIHTRNAKDDTIAIMREEKADEIGGVMHCFTEDVAMAKAALDLGFYISFSGIVSFKNAKVVHETAAYVPMDRLLIETDSPYLAPVPHRGQQNEPAYVRHVAQAIADLKGMR
;
A
#
# COMPACT_ATOMS: atom_id res chain seq x y z
N ALA A 1 -8.96 -5.70 20.08
CA ALA A 1 -9.60 -6.00 18.80
C ALA A 1 -9.19 -7.36 18.21
N ARG A 2 -8.10 -7.96 18.73
CA ARG A 2 -7.47 -9.20 18.22
C ARG A 2 -8.36 -10.45 18.33
N ASN A 3 -9.31 -10.47 19.25
CA ASN A 3 -10.12 -11.66 19.57
C ASN A 3 -11.48 -11.71 18.85
N LEU A 4 -11.76 -10.80 17.89
CA LEU A 4 -13.05 -10.73 17.23
C LEU A 4 -13.09 -11.44 15.86
N TYR A 5 -11.93 -11.79 15.30
CA TYR A 5 -11.86 -12.38 13.95
C TYR A 5 -10.97 -13.63 13.96
N THR A 6 -11.48 -14.71 13.42
CA THR A 6 -10.70 -15.90 13.08
C THR A 6 -9.78 -15.57 11.90
N GLU A 7 -8.48 -15.98 12.00
CA GLU A 7 -7.57 -15.86 10.86
C GLU A 7 -8.07 -16.72 9.70
N GLN A 8 -8.16 -16.13 8.53
CA GLN A 8 -8.63 -16.83 7.33
C GLN A 8 -7.53 -17.72 6.77
N THR A 9 -7.93 -18.88 6.29
CA THR A 9 -7.05 -19.79 5.56
C THR A 9 -6.87 -19.38 4.11
N VAL A 10 -5.83 -19.88 3.45
CA VAL A 10 -5.62 -19.67 2.00
C VAL A 10 -6.83 -20.17 1.21
N ALA A 11 -7.43 -21.30 1.60
CA ALA A 11 -8.59 -21.86 0.88
C ALA A 11 -9.83 -20.97 0.98
N GLU A 12 -10.13 -20.42 2.17
CA GLU A 12 -11.24 -19.47 2.36
C GLU A 12 -11.03 -18.19 1.55
N LEU A 13 -9.83 -17.61 1.61
CA LEU A 13 -9.51 -16.42 0.81
C LEU A 13 -9.60 -16.71 -0.69
N THR A 14 -9.09 -17.83 -1.16
CA THR A 14 -9.18 -18.24 -2.56
C THR A 14 -10.62 -18.36 -3.03
N ALA A 15 -11.50 -18.94 -2.19
CA ALA A 15 -12.93 -19.03 -2.50
C ALA A 15 -13.58 -17.64 -2.61
N MET A 16 -13.26 -16.71 -1.70
CA MET A 16 -13.75 -15.33 -1.76
C MET A 16 -13.22 -14.58 -3.00
N LEU A 17 -11.94 -14.76 -3.32
CA LEU A 17 -11.28 -14.14 -4.46
C LEU A 17 -11.78 -14.68 -5.82
N ALA A 18 -12.39 -15.86 -5.85
CA ALA A 18 -12.96 -16.44 -7.08
C ALA A 18 -14.13 -15.63 -7.65
N HIS A 19 -14.79 -14.78 -6.84
CA HIS A 19 -15.91 -13.97 -7.31
C HIS A 19 -15.46 -13.01 -8.43
N PRO A 20 -16.20 -12.92 -9.55
CA PRO A 20 -15.78 -12.17 -10.75
C PRO A 20 -15.65 -10.66 -10.54
N LYS A 21 -16.34 -10.08 -9.55
CA LYS A 21 -16.22 -8.66 -9.19
C LYS A 21 -15.02 -8.35 -8.27
N VAL A 22 -14.37 -9.35 -7.72
CA VAL A 22 -13.15 -9.15 -6.92
C VAL A 22 -11.97 -9.07 -7.87
N ILE A 23 -11.29 -7.93 -7.86
CA ILE A 23 -10.19 -7.63 -8.80
C ILE A 23 -8.81 -7.68 -8.18
N ALA A 24 -8.71 -7.65 -6.85
CA ALA A 24 -7.45 -7.63 -6.12
C ALA A 24 -7.59 -8.27 -4.74
N THR A 25 -6.46 -8.62 -4.12
CA THR A 25 -6.37 -9.07 -2.73
C THR A 25 -5.86 -7.91 -1.87
N GLY A 26 -6.67 -7.40 -0.99
CA GLY A 26 -6.32 -6.26 -0.12
C GLY A 26 -7.47 -5.81 0.77
N GLU A 27 -7.19 -4.91 1.65
CA GLU A 27 -5.91 -4.35 2.00
C GLU A 27 -5.15 -5.34 2.87
N THR A 28 -3.85 -5.57 2.59
CA THR A 28 -3.00 -6.52 3.32
C THR A 28 -1.61 -5.93 3.54
N GLY A 29 -0.84 -6.49 4.45
CA GLY A 29 0.51 -6.02 4.74
C GLY A 29 0.77 -5.87 6.21
N LEU A 30 1.64 -4.92 6.58
CA LEU A 30 2.15 -4.78 7.94
C LEU A 30 2.00 -3.34 8.45
N ASP A 31 1.44 -3.20 9.66
CA ASP A 31 1.37 -1.94 10.40
C ASP A 31 1.96 -2.12 11.80
N TYR A 32 3.16 -1.58 12.02
CA TYR A 32 3.85 -1.63 13.31
C TYR A 32 3.66 -0.34 14.14
N TYR A 33 2.91 0.62 13.62
CA TYR A 33 2.71 1.89 14.31
C TYR A 33 1.93 1.75 15.62
N TRP A 34 0.87 0.96 15.61
CA TRP A 34 -0.01 0.75 16.76
C TRP A 34 0.50 -0.30 17.75
N THR A 35 1.51 -1.08 17.37
CA THR A 35 1.98 -2.27 18.10
C THR A 35 3.38 -2.10 18.67
N LYS A 36 3.85 -0.87 18.82
CA LYS A 36 5.23 -0.52 19.26
C LYS A 36 5.72 -1.20 20.54
N ASN A 37 4.80 -1.68 21.40
CA ASN A 37 5.11 -2.30 22.69
C ASN A 37 4.78 -3.80 22.75
N GLU A 38 4.44 -4.44 21.64
CA GLU A 38 3.91 -5.81 21.64
C GLU A 38 4.96 -6.90 21.35
N GLY A 39 6.22 -6.58 21.12
CA GLY A 39 7.30 -7.53 20.89
C GLY A 39 6.96 -8.56 19.79
N ASN A 40 7.08 -9.86 20.10
CA ASN A 40 6.75 -10.97 19.17
C ASN A 40 5.25 -11.02 18.78
N ALA A 41 4.43 -10.16 19.36
CA ALA A 41 3.01 -10.08 19.01
C ALA A 41 2.72 -9.66 17.57
N LEU A 42 3.75 -9.38 16.77
CA LEU A 42 3.65 -9.02 15.35
C LEU A 42 3.65 -10.22 14.40
N ASP A 43 3.96 -11.42 14.89
CA ASP A 43 4.05 -12.61 14.04
C ASP A 43 2.73 -12.95 13.35
N TRP A 44 1.60 -12.63 13.96
CA TRP A 44 0.29 -12.80 13.35
C TRP A 44 0.09 -11.92 12.11
N GLN A 45 0.62 -10.68 12.09
CA GLN A 45 0.56 -9.83 10.90
C GLN A 45 1.40 -10.42 9.76
N ARG A 46 2.61 -10.89 10.08
CA ARG A 46 3.52 -11.52 9.11
C ARG A 46 2.90 -12.81 8.54
N ALA A 47 2.31 -13.66 9.39
CA ALA A 47 1.62 -14.88 8.98
C ALA A 47 0.42 -14.56 8.09
N ARG A 48 -0.43 -13.60 8.47
CA ARG A 48 -1.57 -13.14 7.68
C ARG A 48 -1.13 -12.61 6.32
N PHE A 49 -0.09 -11.79 6.26
CA PHE A 49 0.42 -11.24 5.01
C PHE A 49 0.87 -12.36 4.06
N ARG A 50 1.60 -13.37 4.55
CA ARG A 50 1.99 -14.57 3.76
C ARG A 50 0.76 -15.33 3.25
N THR A 51 -0.25 -15.52 4.08
CA THR A 51 -1.52 -16.18 3.70
C THR A 51 -2.22 -15.43 2.56
N HIS A 52 -2.26 -14.10 2.62
CA HIS A 52 -2.86 -13.28 1.56
C HIS A 52 -2.06 -13.34 0.26
N ILE A 53 -0.73 -13.31 0.31
CA ILE A 53 0.12 -13.49 -0.89
C ILE A 53 -0.13 -14.86 -1.51
N ALA A 54 -0.19 -15.92 -0.72
CA ALA A 54 -0.45 -17.27 -1.22
C ALA A 54 -1.82 -17.38 -1.93
N ALA A 55 -2.87 -16.80 -1.34
CA ALA A 55 -4.20 -16.77 -1.96
C ALA A 55 -4.23 -15.92 -3.24
N ALA A 56 -3.55 -14.79 -3.25
CA ALA A 56 -3.40 -13.92 -4.42
C ALA A 56 -2.71 -14.65 -5.58
N LYS A 57 -1.64 -15.43 -5.30
CA LYS A 57 -0.93 -16.26 -6.29
C LYS A 57 -1.84 -17.34 -6.88
N GLN A 58 -2.63 -18.05 -6.05
CA GLN A 58 -3.55 -19.09 -6.52
C GLN A 58 -4.65 -18.52 -7.44
N THR A 59 -5.11 -17.31 -7.18
CA THR A 59 -6.19 -16.66 -7.93
C THR A 59 -5.69 -15.75 -9.05
N ARG A 60 -4.39 -15.50 -9.13
CA ARG A 60 -3.74 -14.55 -10.03
C ARG A 60 -4.32 -13.13 -9.93
N LYS A 61 -4.67 -12.71 -8.70
CA LYS A 61 -5.17 -11.36 -8.44
C LYS A 61 -4.10 -10.51 -7.78
N PRO A 62 -3.89 -9.25 -8.24
CA PRO A 62 -2.86 -8.38 -7.71
C PRO A 62 -3.08 -8.07 -6.23
N LEU A 63 -2.01 -7.68 -5.56
CA LEU A 63 -2.01 -7.27 -4.15
C LEU A 63 -2.22 -5.76 -4.01
N ILE A 64 -2.99 -5.36 -2.98
CA ILE A 64 -3.03 -3.99 -2.46
C ILE A 64 -2.35 -4.02 -1.11
N ILE A 65 -1.11 -3.49 -1.04
CA ILE A 65 -0.24 -3.63 0.12
C ILE A 65 -0.18 -2.33 0.92
N HIS A 66 -0.52 -2.45 2.21
CA HIS A 66 -0.29 -1.47 3.25
C HIS A 66 1.07 -1.70 3.94
N THR A 67 1.79 -0.62 4.22
CA THR A 67 2.97 -0.66 5.07
C THR A 67 3.07 0.59 5.93
N ARG A 68 3.36 0.41 7.21
CA ARG A 68 3.59 1.51 8.14
C ARG A 68 4.59 1.10 9.22
N ASN A 69 5.76 1.76 9.24
CA ASN A 69 6.87 1.43 10.14
C ASN A 69 7.34 -0.05 10.04
N ALA A 70 7.19 -0.68 8.88
CA ALA A 70 7.42 -2.11 8.67
C ALA A 70 8.14 -2.42 7.34
N LYS A 71 8.86 -1.44 6.78
CA LYS A 71 9.41 -1.52 5.41
C LYS A 71 10.28 -2.75 5.18
N ASP A 72 11.19 -3.07 6.11
CA ASP A 72 12.15 -4.15 5.92
C ASP A 72 11.45 -5.52 5.90
N ASP A 73 10.55 -5.77 6.87
CA ASP A 73 9.77 -7.00 6.93
C ASP A 73 8.80 -7.12 5.75
N THR A 74 8.20 -6.01 5.32
CA THR A 74 7.30 -5.98 4.16
C THR A 74 8.04 -6.44 2.90
N ILE A 75 9.18 -5.84 2.59
CA ILE A 75 9.99 -6.21 1.41
C ILE A 75 10.56 -7.63 1.54
N ALA A 76 11.00 -8.03 2.74
CA ALA A 76 11.50 -9.38 2.96
C ALA A 76 10.43 -10.43 2.67
N ILE A 77 9.22 -10.27 3.22
CA ILE A 77 8.10 -11.20 2.99
C ILE A 77 7.68 -11.21 1.52
N MET A 78 7.60 -10.05 0.88
CA MET A 78 7.27 -9.97 -0.55
C MET A 78 8.25 -10.78 -1.42
N ARG A 79 9.55 -10.74 -1.10
CA ARG A 79 10.60 -11.54 -1.78
C ARG A 79 10.51 -13.02 -1.47
N GLU A 80 10.41 -13.38 -0.19
CA GLU A 80 10.32 -14.76 0.27
C GLU A 80 9.12 -15.50 -0.34
N GLU A 81 7.97 -14.83 -0.39
CA GLU A 81 6.72 -15.38 -0.93
C GLU A 81 6.59 -15.19 -2.45
N LYS A 82 7.59 -14.60 -3.11
CA LYS A 82 7.61 -14.34 -4.55
C LYS A 82 6.37 -13.55 -5.02
N ALA A 83 6.10 -12.43 -4.36
CA ALA A 83 4.97 -11.56 -4.70
C ALA A 83 5.10 -10.92 -6.09
N ASP A 84 6.32 -10.88 -6.65
CA ASP A 84 6.62 -10.46 -8.02
C ASP A 84 5.92 -11.32 -9.10
N GLU A 85 5.56 -12.57 -8.80
CA GLU A 85 4.81 -13.44 -9.72
C GLU A 85 3.39 -12.90 -10.06
N ILE A 86 2.85 -12.03 -9.19
CA ILE A 86 1.50 -11.47 -9.35
C ILE A 86 1.47 -9.95 -9.38
N GLY A 87 2.44 -9.29 -8.76
CA GLY A 87 2.50 -7.84 -8.67
C GLY A 87 1.37 -7.22 -7.85
N GLY A 88 1.22 -5.92 -7.98
CA GLY A 88 0.21 -5.17 -7.25
C GLY A 88 0.59 -3.71 -7.04
N VAL A 89 0.09 -3.12 -5.97
CA VAL A 89 0.34 -1.72 -5.60
C VAL A 89 0.76 -1.60 -4.14
N MET A 90 1.78 -0.77 -3.89
CA MET A 90 2.07 -0.23 -2.57
C MET A 90 1.11 0.94 -2.36
N HIS A 91 0.05 0.69 -1.60
CA HIS A 91 -1.05 1.62 -1.34
C HIS A 91 -0.63 2.71 -0.35
N CYS A 92 -1.12 3.93 -0.57
CA CYS A 92 -0.91 5.09 0.29
C CYS A 92 0.55 5.23 0.78
N PHE A 93 1.49 5.21 -0.17
CA PHE A 93 2.91 5.05 0.10
C PHE A 93 3.50 6.27 0.81
N THR A 94 4.11 6.05 1.96
CA THR A 94 4.72 7.10 2.80
C THR A 94 6.17 6.83 3.17
N GLU A 95 6.74 5.73 2.67
CA GLU A 95 8.10 5.30 2.94
C GLU A 95 9.12 5.97 1.99
N ASP A 96 10.39 5.62 2.16
CA ASP A 96 11.51 6.24 1.45
C ASP A 96 11.75 5.68 0.04
N VAL A 97 12.67 6.35 -0.69
CA VAL A 97 13.09 5.96 -2.04
C VAL A 97 13.67 4.54 -2.07
N ALA A 98 14.36 4.10 -1.01
CA ALA A 98 14.96 2.77 -0.98
C ALA A 98 13.88 1.67 -0.99
N MET A 99 12.81 1.86 -0.23
CA MET A 99 11.67 0.95 -0.25
C MET A 99 10.90 1.02 -1.56
N ALA A 100 10.68 2.22 -2.10
CA ALA A 100 10.03 2.39 -3.40
C ALA A 100 10.81 1.66 -4.50
N LYS A 101 12.14 1.80 -4.53
CA LYS A 101 12.99 1.05 -5.46
C LYS A 101 12.84 -0.45 -5.31
N ALA A 102 12.87 -0.97 -4.08
CA ALA A 102 12.73 -2.41 -3.83
C ALA A 102 11.36 -2.95 -4.29
N ALA A 103 10.28 -2.18 -4.10
CA ALA A 103 8.95 -2.53 -4.59
C ALA A 103 8.84 -2.47 -6.12
N LEU A 104 9.44 -1.45 -6.75
CA LEU A 104 9.52 -1.31 -8.21
C LEU A 104 10.31 -2.47 -8.84
N ASP A 105 11.41 -2.89 -8.22
CA ASP A 105 12.23 -4.04 -8.66
C ASP A 105 11.42 -5.37 -8.61
N LEU A 106 10.40 -5.44 -7.74
CA LEU A 106 9.43 -6.54 -7.67
C LEU A 106 8.22 -6.34 -8.60
N GLY A 107 8.22 -5.33 -9.46
CA GLY A 107 7.18 -5.07 -10.44
C GLY A 107 5.93 -4.37 -9.90
N PHE A 108 5.96 -3.87 -8.65
CA PHE A 108 4.82 -3.18 -8.04
C PHE A 108 4.67 -1.73 -8.53
N TYR A 109 3.44 -1.24 -8.49
CA TYR A 109 3.13 0.18 -8.61
C TYR A 109 3.25 0.86 -7.24
N ILE A 110 3.49 2.17 -7.26
CA ILE A 110 3.51 3.00 -6.06
C ILE A 110 2.36 4.00 -6.15
N SER A 111 1.47 4.00 -5.17
CA SER A 111 0.31 4.89 -5.12
C SER A 111 0.49 5.98 -4.06
N PHE A 112 0.22 7.22 -4.44
CA PHE A 112 0.32 8.38 -3.57
C PHE A 112 -1.06 8.95 -3.26
N SER A 113 -1.29 9.24 -1.96
CA SER A 113 -2.51 9.87 -1.43
C SER A 113 -2.32 11.37 -1.20
N GLY A 114 -3.30 11.99 -0.56
CA GLY A 114 -3.29 13.42 -0.23
C GLY A 114 -2.05 13.91 0.52
N ILE A 115 -1.31 13.03 1.18
CA ILE A 115 -0.06 13.35 1.91
C ILE A 115 0.97 14.00 0.98
N VAL A 116 1.02 13.64 -0.29
CA VAL A 116 1.97 14.22 -1.26
C VAL A 116 1.79 15.73 -1.43
N SER A 117 0.61 16.28 -1.13
CA SER A 117 0.33 17.72 -1.17
C SER A 117 0.76 18.47 0.11
N PHE A 118 1.19 17.76 1.17
CA PHE A 118 1.51 18.38 2.46
C PHE A 118 2.92 18.96 2.44
N LYS A 119 3.04 20.24 2.79
CA LYS A 119 4.31 20.99 2.76
C LYS A 119 5.48 20.30 3.46
N ASN A 120 5.21 19.56 4.54
CA ASN A 120 6.25 18.93 5.36
C ASN A 120 6.53 17.46 4.98
N ALA A 121 5.90 16.92 3.94
CA ALA A 121 6.02 15.52 3.53
C ALA A 121 7.26 15.28 2.65
N LYS A 122 8.44 15.72 3.09
CA LYS A 122 9.69 15.71 2.30
C LYS A 122 10.03 14.33 1.75
N VAL A 123 9.98 13.28 2.58
CA VAL A 123 10.26 11.91 2.16
C VAL A 123 9.31 11.46 1.04
N VAL A 124 8.01 11.79 1.17
CA VAL A 124 7.01 11.46 0.15
C VAL A 124 7.27 12.25 -1.15
N HIS A 125 7.69 13.52 -1.04
CA HIS A 125 8.05 14.34 -2.21
C HIS A 125 9.24 13.75 -2.97
N GLU A 126 10.31 13.38 -2.24
CA GLU A 126 11.50 12.75 -2.82
C GLU A 126 11.14 11.43 -3.51
N THR A 127 10.33 10.62 -2.85
CA THR A 127 9.89 9.34 -3.40
C THR A 127 8.98 9.53 -4.63
N ALA A 128 8.03 10.47 -4.57
CA ALA A 128 7.16 10.77 -5.69
C ALA A 128 7.94 11.30 -6.90
N ALA A 129 8.96 12.13 -6.68
CA ALA A 129 9.85 12.58 -7.77
C ALA A 129 10.63 11.42 -8.40
N TYR A 130 11.07 10.44 -7.59
CA TYR A 130 11.84 9.28 -8.02
C TYR A 130 11.02 8.27 -8.83
N VAL A 131 9.78 7.96 -8.41
CA VAL A 131 8.94 6.91 -9.02
C VAL A 131 8.62 7.26 -10.49
N PRO A 132 8.89 6.36 -11.46
CA PRO A 132 8.59 6.63 -12.87
C PRO A 132 7.07 6.72 -13.12
N MET A 133 6.67 7.52 -14.11
CA MET A 133 5.25 7.81 -14.37
C MET A 133 4.43 6.59 -14.77
N ASP A 134 5.03 5.62 -15.42
CA ASP A 134 4.39 4.37 -15.83
C ASP A 134 4.23 3.37 -14.69
N ARG A 135 4.72 3.69 -13.51
CA ARG A 135 4.62 2.90 -12.27
C ARG A 135 3.99 3.67 -11.10
N LEU A 136 3.49 4.88 -11.37
CA LEU A 136 2.88 5.75 -10.38
C LEU A 136 1.36 5.72 -10.48
N LEU A 137 0.70 5.57 -9.34
CA LEU A 137 -0.74 5.70 -9.19
C LEU A 137 -1.06 6.83 -8.20
N ILE A 138 -2.30 7.30 -8.26
CA ILE A 138 -2.85 8.30 -7.33
C ILE A 138 -4.13 7.77 -6.71
N GLU A 139 -4.37 8.15 -5.47
CA GLU A 139 -5.53 7.73 -4.70
C GLU A 139 -5.96 8.81 -3.71
N THR A 140 -7.05 8.58 -3.00
CA THR A 140 -7.53 9.52 -1.96
C THR A 140 -7.31 9.04 -0.55
N ASP A 141 -7.47 7.74 -0.28
CA ASP A 141 -7.60 7.17 1.06
C ASP A 141 -8.78 7.76 1.86
N SER A 142 -9.84 8.17 1.14
CA SER A 142 -11.05 8.76 1.76
C SER A 142 -11.68 7.82 2.79
N PRO A 143 -12.17 8.34 3.93
CA PRO A 143 -12.40 9.75 4.27
C PRO A 143 -11.21 10.46 4.93
N TYR A 144 -10.04 9.87 4.93
CA TYR A 144 -8.81 10.39 5.53
C TYR A 144 -7.95 11.17 4.53
N LEU A 145 -6.90 11.82 5.03
CA LEU A 145 -5.78 12.38 4.26
C LEU A 145 -6.19 13.40 3.19
N ALA A 146 -7.22 14.23 3.46
CA ALA A 146 -7.65 15.27 2.52
C ALA A 146 -6.46 16.12 2.04
N PRO A 147 -6.24 16.24 0.71
CA PRO A 147 -5.13 17.01 0.16
C PRO A 147 -5.34 18.52 0.36
N VAL A 148 -4.27 19.30 0.19
CA VAL A 148 -4.38 20.77 0.07
C VAL A 148 -5.19 21.07 -1.20
N PRO A 149 -6.18 22.02 -1.17
CA PRO A 149 -6.47 22.96 -0.08
C PRO A 149 -7.46 22.47 0.99
N HIS A 150 -7.90 21.24 0.92
CA HIS A 150 -8.96 20.68 1.80
C HIS A 150 -8.43 20.05 3.10
N ARG A 151 -7.16 20.25 3.41
CA ARG A 151 -6.54 19.67 4.62
C ARG A 151 -7.31 20.05 5.89
N GLY A 152 -7.56 19.04 6.76
CA GLY A 152 -8.33 19.21 7.99
C GLY A 152 -9.84 19.00 7.80
N GLN A 153 -10.30 18.80 6.58
CA GLN A 153 -11.68 18.41 6.26
C GLN A 153 -11.77 16.90 6.02
N GLN A 154 -12.98 16.39 5.94
CA GLN A 154 -13.22 15.02 5.48
C GLN A 154 -12.83 14.92 4.00
N ASN A 155 -12.05 13.90 3.67
CA ASN A 155 -11.65 13.64 2.28
C ASN A 155 -12.76 12.97 1.49
N GLU A 156 -12.76 13.18 0.17
CA GLU A 156 -13.70 12.55 -0.75
C GLU A 156 -13.00 12.14 -2.06
N PRO A 157 -13.55 11.18 -2.82
CA PRO A 157 -12.92 10.70 -4.06
C PRO A 157 -12.65 11.80 -5.10
N ALA A 158 -13.48 12.84 -5.16
CA ALA A 158 -13.32 13.96 -6.08
C ALA A 158 -12.01 14.76 -5.85
N TYR A 159 -11.42 14.67 -4.64
CA TYR A 159 -10.18 15.36 -4.31
C TYR A 159 -8.92 14.70 -4.88
N VAL A 160 -9.01 13.53 -5.51
CA VAL A 160 -7.87 12.87 -6.18
C VAL A 160 -7.19 13.79 -7.21
N ARG A 161 -7.93 14.72 -7.83
CA ARG A 161 -7.37 15.73 -8.74
C ARG A 161 -6.28 16.60 -8.11
N HIS A 162 -6.39 16.88 -6.80
CA HIS A 162 -5.38 17.66 -6.08
C HIS A 162 -4.12 16.84 -5.81
N VAL A 163 -4.25 15.53 -5.65
CA VAL A 163 -3.11 14.59 -5.60
C VAL A 163 -2.39 14.59 -6.95
N ALA A 164 -3.14 14.48 -8.05
CA ALA A 164 -2.58 14.54 -9.40
C ALA A 164 -1.83 15.85 -9.65
N GLN A 165 -2.40 16.99 -9.25
CA GLN A 165 -1.76 18.30 -9.41
C GLN A 165 -0.46 18.39 -8.60
N ALA A 166 -0.47 17.92 -7.33
CA ALA A 166 0.74 17.94 -6.51
C ALA A 166 1.87 17.08 -7.12
N ILE A 167 1.54 15.91 -7.68
CA ILE A 167 2.50 15.08 -8.41
C ILE A 167 3.02 15.78 -9.67
N ALA A 168 2.13 16.41 -10.44
CA ALA A 168 2.53 17.13 -11.64
C ALA A 168 3.50 18.28 -11.31
N ASP A 169 3.20 19.05 -10.27
CA ASP A 169 4.06 20.16 -9.81
C ASP A 169 5.44 19.63 -9.36
N LEU A 170 5.49 18.54 -8.59
CA LEU A 170 6.75 17.93 -8.15
C LEU A 170 7.61 17.40 -9.31
N LYS A 171 6.97 16.91 -10.38
CA LYS A 171 7.65 16.37 -11.55
C LYS A 171 7.89 17.42 -12.65
N GLY A 172 7.50 18.68 -12.45
CA GLY A 172 7.61 19.73 -13.44
C GLY A 172 6.77 19.49 -14.71
N MET A 173 5.66 18.79 -14.56
CA MET A 173 4.72 18.49 -15.65
C MET A 173 3.66 19.59 -15.78
N ARG A 174 3.10 19.76 -16.98
CA ARG A 174 2.01 20.70 -17.28
C ARG A 174 0.73 19.95 -17.64
#